data_52032896aacae8a4ce428838a051953d
#
_entry.id   52032896aacae8a4ce428838a051953d
#
_cell.length_a   1.000
_cell.length_b   1.000
_cell.length_c   1.000
_cell.angle_alpha   90.00
_cell.angle_beta   90.00
_cell.angle_gamma   90.00
#
_symmetry.space_group_name_H-M   'P 1'
#
loop_
_entity.id
_entity.type
_entity.pdbx_description
1 polymer ?
#
loop_
_entity_poly.entity_id
_entity_poly.type
_entity_poly.pdbx_seq_one_letter_code
_entity_poly.pdbx_strand_id
1 'polypeptide(L)'
;MVEAIATKADAGVRQIYADLLSQAITGELVGMRNYAALVGLMPDVGSQIAVMHHASAELRHAENFGSVARTCGLEPIVNPDARHWRRVRNAFVRHAEHGDLTACLIIQEIMLEAMAVALYSELGALPDERIARIFAATAREEADHVSDGLDHLARAAQRDPAEFADKVEAIHDEVMVAIADMLAGEEGPSEHCGLCAGSCVKQALPELGLDRSRLRGRAMRQYLEALDALGVPGERSLAWVARLPI
;
A
#
# COMPACT_ATOMS: atom_id res chain seq x y z
N MET A 1 19.12 38.47 2.92
CA MET A 1 18.52 37.14 2.88
C MET A 1 17.59 37.07 4.07
N VAL A 2 16.29 37.28 3.86
CA VAL A 2 15.28 37.22 4.93
C VAL A 2 14.89 35.76 5.05
N GLU A 3 15.36 35.07 6.10
CA GLU A 3 14.75 33.80 6.51
C GLU A 3 13.29 34.10 6.81
N ALA A 4 12.40 33.59 5.96
CA ALA A 4 10.98 33.61 6.26
C ALA A 4 10.78 32.77 7.51
N ILE A 5 10.36 33.41 8.61
CA ILE A 5 9.96 32.71 9.83
C ILE A 5 8.75 31.84 9.43
N ALA A 6 8.98 30.53 9.28
CA ALA A 6 7.91 29.58 9.03
C ALA A 6 6.86 29.72 10.14
N THR A 7 5.62 29.91 9.76
CA THR A 7 4.54 30.00 10.75
C THR A 7 4.32 28.64 11.41
N LYS A 8 3.68 28.59 12.58
CA LYS A 8 3.34 27.32 13.24
C LYS A 8 2.43 26.43 12.34
N ALA A 9 1.61 27.06 11.51
CA ALA A 9 0.77 26.36 10.51
C ALA A 9 1.63 25.70 9.41
N ASP A 10 2.66 26.41 8.90
CA ASP A 10 3.57 25.85 7.90
C ASP A 10 4.36 24.65 8.46
N ALA A 11 4.75 24.69 9.73
CA ALA A 11 5.42 23.57 10.39
C ALA A 11 4.50 22.35 10.51
N GLY A 12 3.21 22.54 10.80
CA GLY A 12 2.20 21.48 10.86
C GLY A 12 2.01 20.79 9.50
N VAL A 13 1.81 21.57 8.45
CA VAL A 13 1.66 21.08 7.08
C VAL A 13 2.90 20.32 6.61
N ARG A 14 4.10 20.81 6.91
CA ARG A 14 5.35 20.12 6.60
C ARG A 14 5.45 18.75 7.29
N GLN A 15 5.01 18.68 8.56
CA GLN A 15 5.00 17.41 9.29
C GLN A 15 4.02 16.41 8.64
N ILE A 16 2.85 16.85 8.18
CA ILE A 16 1.88 15.97 7.47
C ILE A 16 2.52 15.39 6.20
N TYR A 17 3.24 16.20 5.42
CA TYR A 17 3.96 15.71 4.25
C TYR A 17 5.07 14.72 4.62
N ALA A 18 5.84 14.98 5.68
CA ALA A 18 6.86 14.05 6.15
C ALA A 18 6.24 12.70 6.56
N ASP A 19 5.11 12.73 7.26
CA ASP A 19 4.40 11.53 7.72
C ASP A 19 3.76 10.75 6.56
N LEU A 20 3.23 11.43 5.52
CA LEU A 20 2.77 10.77 4.29
C LEU A 20 3.92 10.06 3.57
N LEU A 21 5.06 10.73 3.42
CA LEU A 21 6.24 10.13 2.81
C LEU A 21 6.82 9.00 3.65
N SER A 22 6.69 9.08 5.00
CA SER A 22 7.06 7.98 5.91
C SER A 22 6.28 6.69 5.59
N GLN A 23 4.97 6.82 5.37
CA GLN A 23 4.11 5.70 4.99
C GLN A 23 4.50 5.14 3.63
N ALA A 24 4.65 6.01 2.62
CA ALA A 24 5.01 5.60 1.26
C ALA A 24 6.35 4.88 1.25
N ILE A 25 7.45 5.50 1.71
CA ILE A 25 8.78 4.88 1.72
C ILE A 25 8.79 3.54 2.47
N THR A 26 8.05 3.46 3.58
CA THR A 26 7.96 2.21 4.34
C THR A 26 7.22 1.13 3.56
N GLY A 27 6.11 1.48 2.89
CA GLY A 27 5.34 0.57 2.03
C GLY A 27 6.18 0.01 0.90
N GLU A 28 6.85 0.87 0.13
CA GLU A 28 7.73 0.47 -0.98
C GLU A 28 8.84 -0.50 -0.51
N LEU A 29 9.46 -0.22 0.65
CA LEU A 29 10.48 -1.13 1.19
C LEU A 29 9.91 -2.48 1.65
N VAL A 30 8.65 -2.53 2.06
CA VAL A 30 7.95 -3.79 2.34
C VAL A 30 7.64 -4.52 1.03
N GLY A 31 7.09 -3.82 0.02
CA GLY A 31 6.85 -4.34 -1.33
C GLY A 31 8.12 -4.93 -1.96
N MET A 32 9.22 -4.17 -1.94
CA MET A 32 10.53 -4.62 -2.41
C MET A 32 10.94 -5.97 -1.78
N ARG A 33 10.78 -6.11 -0.45
CA ARG A 33 11.14 -7.35 0.27
C ARG A 33 10.22 -8.51 -0.10
N ASN A 34 8.93 -8.22 -0.28
CA ASN A 34 7.94 -9.21 -0.69
C ASN A 34 8.26 -9.72 -2.10
N TYR A 35 8.47 -8.84 -3.07
CA TYR A 35 8.86 -9.23 -4.43
C TYR A 35 10.19 -10.01 -4.46
N ALA A 36 11.18 -9.59 -3.70
CA ALA A 36 12.45 -10.33 -3.59
C ALA A 36 12.24 -11.76 -3.05
N ALA A 37 11.31 -11.95 -2.11
CA ALA A 37 10.99 -13.29 -1.60
C ALA A 37 10.18 -14.13 -2.61
N LEU A 38 9.39 -13.51 -3.50
CA LEU A 38 8.66 -14.22 -4.56
C LEU A 38 9.57 -14.87 -5.61
N VAL A 39 10.79 -14.37 -5.83
CA VAL A 39 11.71 -14.89 -6.86
C VAL A 39 11.86 -16.40 -6.79
N GLY A 40 12.04 -16.94 -5.58
CA GLY A 40 12.21 -18.38 -5.36
C GLY A 40 10.92 -19.21 -5.54
N LEU A 41 9.79 -18.58 -5.58
CA LEU A 41 8.47 -19.22 -5.74
C LEU A 41 7.96 -19.20 -7.20
N MET A 42 8.54 -18.33 -8.04
CA MET A 42 8.10 -18.21 -9.42
C MET A 42 8.47 -19.44 -10.24
N PRO A 43 7.55 -19.92 -11.11
CA PRO A 43 7.66 -21.23 -11.75
C PRO A 43 8.73 -21.32 -12.84
N ASP A 44 9.15 -20.19 -13.39
CA ASP A 44 10.09 -20.14 -14.51
C ASP A 44 11.01 -18.90 -14.42
N VAL A 45 12.11 -18.94 -15.17
CA VAL A 45 13.13 -17.88 -15.18
C VAL A 45 12.57 -16.53 -15.66
N GLY A 46 11.64 -16.54 -16.62
CA GLY A 46 11.02 -15.31 -17.12
C GLY A 46 10.24 -14.61 -16.02
N SER A 47 9.40 -15.34 -15.30
CA SER A 47 8.63 -14.84 -14.16
C SER A 47 9.54 -14.39 -13.00
N GLN A 48 10.66 -15.12 -12.75
CA GLN A 48 11.65 -14.71 -11.75
C GLN A 48 12.29 -13.37 -12.09
N ILE A 49 12.65 -13.18 -13.37
CA ILE A 49 13.20 -11.90 -13.85
C ILE A 49 12.18 -10.78 -13.70
N ALA A 50 10.91 -11.00 -14.08
CA ALA A 50 9.85 -10.01 -13.96
C ALA A 50 9.68 -9.54 -12.50
N VAL A 51 9.56 -10.47 -11.57
CA VAL A 51 9.45 -10.18 -10.13
C VAL A 51 10.67 -9.43 -9.58
N MET A 52 11.89 -9.73 -10.06
CA MET A 52 13.10 -8.96 -9.71
C MET A 52 13.05 -7.53 -10.25
N HIS A 53 12.46 -7.30 -11.42
CA HIS A 53 12.22 -5.95 -11.94
C HIS A 53 11.24 -5.18 -11.05
N HIS A 54 10.16 -5.83 -10.57
CA HIS A 54 9.23 -5.23 -9.61
C HIS A 54 9.96 -4.87 -8.31
N ALA A 55 10.72 -5.79 -7.71
CA ALA A 55 11.52 -5.49 -6.51
C ALA A 55 12.46 -4.29 -6.71
N SER A 56 13.05 -4.15 -7.90
CA SER A 56 13.92 -3.02 -8.24
C SER A 56 13.13 -1.73 -8.44
N ALA A 57 11.89 -1.81 -8.93
CA ALA A 57 10.98 -0.68 -9.07
C ALA A 57 10.58 -0.14 -7.69
N GLU A 58 10.16 -1.01 -6.77
CA GLU A 58 9.84 -0.64 -5.39
C GLU A 58 10.99 0.09 -4.68
N LEU A 59 12.22 -0.43 -4.83
CA LEU A 59 13.41 0.25 -4.29
C LEU A 59 13.56 1.65 -4.89
N ARG A 60 13.40 1.78 -6.20
CA ARG A 60 13.47 3.08 -6.90
C ARG A 60 12.38 4.04 -6.43
N HIS A 61 11.15 3.55 -6.19
CA HIS A 61 10.05 4.34 -5.65
C HIS A 61 10.43 4.89 -4.26
N ALA A 62 10.90 4.03 -3.36
CA ALA A 62 11.37 4.44 -2.03
C ALA A 62 12.48 5.51 -2.11
N GLU A 63 13.47 5.34 -3.00
CA GLU A 63 14.55 6.30 -3.22
C GLU A 63 14.04 7.63 -3.78
N ASN A 64 13.07 7.60 -4.68
CA ASN A 64 12.44 8.78 -5.27
C ASN A 64 11.65 9.56 -4.21
N PHE A 65 10.82 8.90 -3.40
CA PHE A 65 10.14 9.54 -2.27
C PHE A 65 11.13 10.15 -1.28
N GLY A 66 12.20 9.43 -0.94
CA GLY A 66 13.27 9.94 -0.08
C GLY A 66 14.01 11.14 -0.68
N SER A 67 14.20 11.17 -1.99
CA SER A 67 14.83 12.29 -2.71
C SER A 67 13.94 13.54 -2.68
N VAL A 68 12.65 13.38 -2.93
CA VAL A 68 11.68 14.49 -2.83
C VAL A 68 11.61 15.01 -1.39
N ALA A 69 11.58 14.13 -0.39
CA ALA A 69 11.63 14.53 1.01
C ALA A 69 12.83 15.43 1.31
N ARG A 70 14.03 14.99 0.94
CA ARG A 70 15.26 15.79 1.11
C ARG A 70 15.19 17.15 0.40
N THR A 71 14.71 17.17 -0.84
CA THR A 71 14.56 18.40 -1.63
C THR A 71 13.59 19.38 -0.97
N CYS A 72 12.54 18.86 -0.31
CA CYS A 72 11.58 19.65 0.45
C CYS A 72 12.05 19.96 1.89
N GLY A 73 13.21 19.46 2.32
CA GLY A 73 13.71 19.58 3.69
C GLY A 73 12.79 18.91 4.71
N LEU A 74 12.23 17.75 4.34
CA LEU A 74 11.37 16.91 5.18
C LEU A 74 12.18 15.71 5.70
N GLU A 75 11.82 15.21 6.88
CA GLU A 75 12.51 14.10 7.55
C GLU A 75 11.51 12.95 7.81
N PRO A 76 11.24 12.07 6.83
CA PRO A 76 10.39 10.90 7.00
C PRO A 76 10.97 9.91 8.01
N ILE A 77 10.09 9.27 8.79
CA ILE A 77 10.41 8.12 9.63
C ILE A 77 10.23 6.86 8.80
N VAL A 78 11.31 6.12 8.57
CA VAL A 78 11.28 4.86 7.81
C VAL A 78 11.38 3.69 8.78
N ASN A 79 10.30 2.88 8.86
CA ASN A 79 10.24 1.74 9.77
C ASN A 79 9.42 0.58 9.19
N PRO A 80 10.04 -0.33 8.42
CA PRO A 80 9.34 -1.51 7.89
C PRO A 80 8.82 -2.48 8.96
N ASP A 81 9.24 -2.30 10.22
CA ASP A 81 8.76 -3.07 11.37
C ASP A 81 7.67 -2.35 12.16
N ALA A 82 7.16 -1.22 11.64
CA ALA A 82 5.98 -0.56 12.19
C ALA A 82 4.80 -1.54 12.28
N ARG A 83 3.97 -1.38 13.32
CA ARG A 83 2.98 -2.37 13.78
C ARG A 83 2.17 -3.03 12.64
N HIS A 84 1.53 -2.23 11.80
CA HIS A 84 0.66 -2.76 10.74
C HIS A 84 1.47 -3.40 9.62
N TRP A 85 2.53 -2.78 9.17
CA TRP A 85 3.43 -3.31 8.15
C TRP A 85 4.06 -4.64 8.57
N ARG A 86 4.46 -4.75 9.84
CA ARG A 86 4.96 -6.01 10.40
C ARG A 86 3.91 -7.12 10.37
N ARG A 87 2.62 -6.83 10.64
CA ARG A 87 1.54 -7.83 10.56
C ARG A 87 1.38 -8.36 9.14
N VAL A 88 1.28 -7.44 8.15
CA VAL A 88 1.17 -7.81 6.73
C VAL A 88 2.38 -8.62 6.28
N ARG A 89 3.58 -8.12 6.57
CA ARG A 89 4.82 -8.83 6.21
C ARG A 89 4.92 -10.22 6.84
N ASN A 90 4.55 -10.37 8.10
CA ASN A 90 4.61 -11.68 8.76
C ASN A 90 3.63 -12.69 8.14
N ALA A 91 2.43 -12.23 7.72
CA ALA A 91 1.51 -13.07 6.96
C ALA A 91 2.13 -13.49 5.63
N PHE A 92 2.65 -12.53 4.85
CA PHE A 92 3.32 -12.79 3.59
C PHE A 92 4.48 -13.80 3.73
N VAL A 93 5.38 -13.59 4.70
CA VAL A 93 6.54 -14.47 4.93
C VAL A 93 6.09 -15.89 5.26
N ARG A 94 5.08 -16.08 6.11
CA ARG A 94 4.55 -17.42 6.40
C ARG A 94 4.06 -18.14 5.15
N HIS A 95 3.32 -17.47 4.28
CA HIS A 95 2.87 -18.07 3.01
C HIS A 95 4.04 -18.37 2.09
N ALA A 96 5.03 -17.48 2.01
CA ALA A 96 6.23 -17.71 1.20
C ALA A 96 7.05 -18.92 1.70
N GLU A 97 7.22 -19.07 3.01
CA GLU A 97 7.91 -20.23 3.62
C GLU A 97 7.19 -21.56 3.36
N HIS A 98 5.87 -21.53 3.16
CA HIS A 98 5.09 -22.71 2.79
C HIS A 98 4.97 -22.91 1.27
N GLY A 99 5.61 -22.08 0.45
CA GLY A 99 5.55 -22.15 -1.00
C GLY A 99 4.20 -21.75 -1.60
N ASP A 100 3.34 -21.04 -0.83
CA ASP A 100 2.02 -20.62 -1.30
C ASP A 100 2.10 -19.32 -2.12
N LEU A 101 2.56 -19.47 -3.37
CA LEU A 101 2.67 -18.36 -4.32
C LEU A 101 1.35 -17.61 -4.50
N THR A 102 0.22 -18.34 -4.58
CA THR A 102 -1.09 -17.70 -4.77
C THR A 102 -1.44 -16.77 -3.62
N ALA A 103 -1.23 -17.20 -2.37
CA ALA A 103 -1.47 -16.34 -1.21
C ALA A 103 -0.54 -15.11 -1.19
N CYS A 104 0.73 -15.31 -1.53
CA CYS A 104 1.70 -14.22 -1.62
C CYS A 104 1.29 -13.16 -2.66
N LEU A 105 0.83 -13.59 -3.85
CA LEU A 105 0.36 -12.70 -4.89
C LEU A 105 -0.96 -12.00 -4.50
N ILE A 106 -1.88 -12.68 -3.82
CA ILE A 106 -3.09 -12.04 -3.29
C ILE A 106 -2.71 -10.89 -2.32
N ILE A 107 -1.78 -11.14 -1.41
CA ILE A 107 -1.34 -10.10 -0.46
C ILE A 107 -0.65 -8.95 -1.19
N GLN A 108 0.30 -9.24 -2.07
CA GLN A 108 1.10 -8.20 -2.72
C GLN A 108 0.27 -7.42 -3.75
N GLU A 109 -0.30 -8.10 -4.75
CA GLU A 109 -0.91 -7.44 -5.90
C GLU A 109 -2.33 -6.91 -5.60
N ILE A 110 -3.13 -7.71 -4.89
CA ILE A 110 -4.54 -7.37 -4.67
C ILE A 110 -4.73 -6.48 -3.43
N MET A 111 -3.97 -6.75 -2.35
CA MET A 111 -4.19 -6.05 -1.09
C MET A 111 -3.23 -4.87 -0.87
N LEU A 112 -2.03 -4.90 -1.42
CA LEU A 112 -1.08 -3.81 -1.28
C LEU A 112 -1.05 -2.92 -2.53
N GLU A 113 -0.65 -3.46 -3.70
CA GLU A 113 -0.48 -2.65 -4.90
C GLU A 113 -1.78 -2.02 -5.40
N ALA A 114 -2.86 -2.80 -5.49
CA ALA A 114 -4.14 -2.23 -5.94
C ALA A 114 -4.60 -1.06 -5.06
N MET A 115 -4.38 -1.14 -3.74
CA MET A 115 -4.69 -0.03 -2.84
C MET A 115 -3.67 1.10 -2.95
N ALA A 116 -2.38 0.82 -3.17
CA ALA A 116 -1.36 1.83 -3.41
C ALA A 116 -1.69 2.67 -4.65
N VAL A 117 -2.11 2.03 -5.77
CA VAL A 117 -2.58 2.72 -6.98
C VAL A 117 -3.67 3.75 -6.64
N ALA A 118 -4.70 3.34 -5.88
CA ALA A 118 -5.80 4.22 -5.51
C ALA A 118 -5.36 5.38 -4.61
N LEU A 119 -4.55 5.09 -3.57
CA LEU A 119 -4.08 6.09 -2.62
C LEU A 119 -3.11 7.07 -3.27
N TYR A 120 -2.14 6.59 -4.03
CA TYR A 120 -1.15 7.44 -4.69
C TYR A 120 -1.78 8.30 -5.79
N SER A 121 -2.81 7.79 -6.48
CA SER A 121 -3.59 8.60 -7.43
C SER A 121 -4.28 9.79 -6.76
N GLU A 122 -4.86 9.60 -5.58
CA GLU A 122 -5.48 10.70 -4.83
C GLU A 122 -4.42 11.67 -4.27
N LEU A 123 -3.27 11.14 -3.79
CA LEU A 123 -2.14 11.96 -3.32
C LEU A 123 -1.44 12.70 -4.47
N GLY A 124 -1.64 12.29 -5.71
CA GLY A 124 -1.22 13.02 -6.90
C GLY A 124 -1.89 14.38 -7.10
N ALA A 125 -2.91 14.71 -6.30
CA ALA A 125 -3.60 16.01 -6.31
C ALA A 125 -3.20 16.92 -5.12
N LEU A 126 -2.16 16.58 -4.37
CA LEU A 126 -1.67 17.37 -3.24
C LEU A 126 -1.23 18.79 -3.67
N PRO A 127 -1.37 19.80 -2.78
CA PRO A 127 -0.98 21.19 -3.07
C PRO A 127 0.50 21.39 -3.42
N ASP A 128 1.42 20.64 -2.80
CA ASP A 128 2.84 20.69 -3.20
C ASP A 128 3.05 19.86 -4.46
N GLU A 129 3.26 20.54 -5.59
CA GLU A 129 3.39 19.90 -6.91
C GLU A 129 4.57 18.92 -7.02
N ARG A 130 5.63 19.07 -6.22
CA ARG A 130 6.80 18.16 -6.26
C ARG A 130 6.42 16.83 -5.63
N ILE A 131 5.70 16.89 -4.51
CA ILE A 131 5.20 15.71 -3.79
C ILE A 131 4.07 15.07 -4.59
N ALA A 132 3.12 15.86 -5.11
CA ALA A 132 2.04 15.37 -5.95
C ALA A 132 2.56 14.59 -7.19
N ARG A 133 3.56 15.13 -7.87
CA ARG A 133 4.15 14.51 -9.07
C ARG A 133 4.76 13.15 -8.81
N ILE A 134 5.45 12.96 -7.69
CA ILE A 134 6.05 11.65 -7.40
C ILE A 134 4.98 10.62 -7.09
N PHE A 135 3.94 10.96 -6.30
CA PHE A 135 2.82 10.06 -6.07
C PHE A 135 2.10 9.68 -7.37
N ALA A 136 1.81 10.65 -8.24
CA ALA A 136 1.16 10.38 -9.51
C ALA A 136 2.03 9.56 -10.49
N ALA A 137 3.35 9.67 -10.41
CA ALA A 137 4.27 8.88 -11.21
C ALA A 137 4.30 7.42 -10.71
N THR A 138 4.48 7.23 -9.40
CA THR A 138 4.49 5.92 -8.77
C THR A 138 3.15 5.19 -9.01
N ALA A 139 1.99 5.86 -8.82
CA ALA A 139 0.68 5.26 -9.08
C ALA A 139 0.53 4.63 -10.48
N ARG A 140 1.18 5.21 -11.50
CA ARG A 140 1.14 4.65 -12.87
C ARG A 140 2.00 3.40 -13.01
N GLU A 141 3.17 3.38 -12.35
CA GLU A 141 4.05 2.20 -12.36
C GLU A 141 3.43 1.05 -11.57
N GLU A 142 2.78 1.34 -10.41
CA GLU A 142 2.06 0.32 -9.62
C GLU A 142 0.88 -0.29 -10.39
N ALA A 143 0.23 0.46 -11.26
CA ALA A 143 -0.84 -0.10 -12.09
C ALA A 143 -0.34 -1.20 -13.05
N ASP A 144 0.92 -1.09 -13.52
CA ASP A 144 1.56 -2.12 -14.35
C ASP A 144 1.86 -3.38 -13.50
N HIS A 145 2.35 -3.22 -12.25
CA HIS A 145 2.57 -4.32 -11.30
C HIS A 145 1.28 -5.10 -11.04
N VAL A 146 0.19 -4.38 -10.72
CA VAL A 146 -1.14 -5.00 -10.51
C VAL A 146 -1.59 -5.80 -11.74
N SER A 147 -1.38 -5.26 -12.95
CA SER A 147 -1.75 -5.96 -14.19
C SER A 147 -1.02 -7.30 -14.35
N ASP A 148 0.30 -7.31 -14.12
CA ASP A 148 1.13 -8.51 -14.20
C ASP A 148 0.72 -9.54 -13.13
N GLY A 149 0.44 -9.08 -11.91
CA GLY A 149 -0.02 -9.93 -10.81
C GLY A 149 -1.39 -10.55 -11.08
N LEU A 150 -2.32 -9.78 -11.63
CA LEU A 150 -3.65 -10.28 -12.02
C LEU A 150 -3.56 -11.39 -13.07
N ASP A 151 -2.64 -11.28 -14.04
CA ASP A 151 -2.43 -12.33 -15.05
C ASP A 151 -1.94 -13.65 -14.44
N HIS A 152 -1.11 -13.60 -13.40
CA HIS A 152 -0.71 -14.77 -12.64
C HIS A 152 -1.87 -15.38 -11.84
N LEU A 153 -2.64 -14.56 -11.15
CA LEU A 153 -3.77 -14.98 -10.32
C LEU A 153 -4.95 -15.49 -11.14
N ALA A 154 -5.21 -14.93 -12.34
CA ALA A 154 -6.27 -15.36 -13.23
C ALA A 154 -6.16 -16.86 -13.60
N ARG A 155 -4.94 -17.38 -13.74
CA ARG A 155 -4.71 -18.80 -14.00
C ARG A 155 -5.11 -19.69 -12.82
N ALA A 156 -4.93 -19.23 -11.59
CA ALA A 156 -5.39 -19.95 -10.40
C ALA A 156 -6.91 -19.88 -10.26
N ALA A 157 -7.49 -18.69 -10.45
CA ALA A 157 -8.92 -18.46 -10.41
C ALA A 157 -9.70 -19.27 -11.46
N GLN A 158 -9.15 -19.40 -12.68
CA GLN A 158 -9.77 -20.20 -13.76
C GLN A 158 -9.73 -21.71 -13.50
N ARG A 159 -8.72 -22.24 -12.80
CA ARG A 159 -8.61 -23.67 -12.50
C ARG A 159 -9.68 -24.14 -11.53
N ASP A 160 -9.89 -23.42 -10.46
CA ASP A 160 -10.93 -23.70 -9.46
C ASP A 160 -11.40 -22.37 -8.86
N PRO A 161 -12.46 -21.76 -9.41
CA PRO A 161 -12.97 -20.47 -8.93
C PRO A 161 -13.47 -20.51 -7.48
N ALA A 162 -13.99 -21.65 -7.02
CA ALA A 162 -14.51 -21.78 -5.67
C ALA A 162 -13.36 -21.85 -4.64
N GLU A 163 -12.37 -22.72 -4.89
CA GLU A 163 -11.17 -22.80 -4.04
C GLU A 163 -10.40 -21.48 -4.02
N PHE A 164 -10.30 -20.81 -5.18
CA PHE A 164 -9.66 -19.50 -5.26
C PHE A 164 -10.38 -18.46 -4.41
N ALA A 165 -11.70 -18.37 -4.49
CA ALA A 165 -12.48 -17.42 -3.69
C ALA A 165 -12.39 -17.74 -2.18
N ASP A 166 -12.40 -19.01 -1.80
CA ASP A 166 -12.21 -19.42 -0.40
C ASP A 166 -10.81 -19.04 0.12
N LYS A 167 -9.78 -19.22 -0.73
CA LYS A 167 -8.41 -18.78 -0.40
C LYS A 167 -8.33 -17.27 -0.23
N VAL A 168 -8.92 -16.50 -1.14
CA VAL A 168 -8.96 -15.03 -1.01
C VAL A 168 -9.64 -14.62 0.29
N GLU A 169 -10.76 -15.25 0.66
CA GLU A 169 -11.46 -14.96 1.91
C GLU A 169 -10.57 -15.21 3.14
N ALA A 170 -9.88 -16.34 3.17
CA ALA A 170 -8.97 -16.67 4.26
C ALA A 170 -7.83 -15.64 4.40
N ILE A 171 -7.24 -15.23 3.28
CA ILE A 171 -6.18 -14.19 3.27
C ILE A 171 -6.76 -12.82 3.64
N HIS A 172 -7.98 -12.50 3.20
CA HIS A 172 -8.69 -11.28 3.59
C HIS A 172 -8.85 -11.19 5.10
N ASP A 173 -9.38 -12.23 5.73
CA ASP A 173 -9.61 -12.27 7.17
C ASP A 173 -8.30 -12.18 7.98
N GLU A 174 -7.18 -12.64 7.41
CA GLU A 174 -5.86 -12.57 8.02
C GLU A 174 -5.19 -11.19 7.90
N VAL A 175 -5.24 -10.58 6.70
CA VAL A 175 -4.40 -9.44 6.33
C VAL A 175 -5.16 -8.13 6.26
N MET A 176 -6.38 -8.14 5.70
CA MET A 176 -7.13 -6.90 5.47
C MET A 176 -7.49 -6.15 6.73
N VAL A 177 -7.62 -6.84 7.88
CA VAL A 177 -7.80 -6.16 9.17
C VAL A 177 -6.63 -5.23 9.50
N ALA A 178 -5.38 -5.65 9.23
CA ALA A 178 -4.22 -4.80 9.46
C ALA A 178 -4.17 -3.60 8.51
N ILE A 179 -4.58 -3.82 7.26
CA ILE A 179 -4.64 -2.76 6.24
C ILE A 179 -5.80 -1.79 6.53
N ALA A 180 -6.97 -2.31 6.92
CA ALA A 180 -8.10 -1.48 7.35
C ALA A 180 -7.72 -0.60 8.55
N ASP A 181 -6.99 -1.14 9.53
CA ASP A 181 -6.44 -0.38 10.66
C ASP A 181 -5.49 0.75 10.18
N MET A 182 -4.71 0.54 9.10
CA MET A 182 -3.90 1.60 8.51
C MET A 182 -4.75 2.72 7.91
N LEU A 183 -5.92 2.39 7.37
CA LEU A 183 -6.83 3.33 6.71
C LEU A 183 -7.88 3.89 7.68
N ALA A 184 -8.25 3.14 8.71
CA ALA A 184 -9.14 3.60 9.77
C ALA A 184 -8.40 4.62 10.64
N GLY A 185 -9.03 5.73 10.94
CA GLY A 185 -8.53 6.64 11.98
C GLY A 185 -9.23 6.25 13.27
N GLU A 186 -8.52 5.70 14.23
CA GLU A 186 -9.08 5.52 15.55
C GLU A 186 -9.32 6.88 16.21
N GLU A 187 -10.53 7.09 16.71
CA GLU A 187 -10.85 8.14 17.66
C GLU A 187 -10.45 7.62 19.05
N GLY A 188 -9.19 7.79 19.41
CA GLY A 188 -8.70 7.36 20.71
C GLY A 188 -7.18 7.37 20.79
N PRO A 189 -6.59 7.14 21.97
CA PRO A 189 -5.15 6.96 22.12
C PRO A 189 -4.75 5.58 21.56
N SER A 190 -4.95 5.37 20.27
CA SER A 190 -4.46 4.17 19.59
C SER A 190 -2.95 4.14 19.69
N GLU A 191 -2.41 2.97 19.93
CA GLU A 191 -0.98 2.75 19.91
C GLU A 191 -0.42 3.31 18.59
N HIS A 192 0.46 4.27 18.70
CA HIS A 192 1.07 4.97 17.58
C HIS A 192 1.68 3.96 16.60
N CYS A 193 1.39 4.08 15.31
CA CYS A 193 1.91 3.14 14.30
C CYS A 193 3.44 3.16 14.16
N GLY A 194 4.10 4.20 14.68
CA GLY A 194 5.55 4.38 14.64
C GLY A 194 6.07 5.05 13.37
N LEU A 195 5.19 5.61 12.54
CA LEU A 195 5.52 6.28 11.28
C LEU A 195 5.11 7.76 11.24
N CYS A 196 4.59 8.30 12.33
CA CYS A 196 4.27 9.71 12.47
C CYS A 196 5.06 10.29 13.65
N ALA A 197 5.57 11.52 13.51
CA ALA A 197 6.36 12.17 14.55
C ALA A 197 5.50 12.75 15.69
N GLY A 198 4.19 12.86 15.51
CA GLY A 198 3.25 13.46 16.44
C GLY A 198 1.90 12.78 16.41
N SER A 199 0.83 13.53 16.19
CA SER A 199 -0.51 12.99 15.96
C SER A 199 -0.55 12.18 14.65
N CYS A 200 -1.47 11.21 14.56
CA CYS A 200 -1.60 10.40 13.37
C CYS A 200 -1.88 11.27 12.13
N VAL A 201 -1.11 11.09 11.06
CA VAL A 201 -1.26 11.82 9.79
C VAL A 201 -2.70 11.77 9.26
N LYS A 202 -3.41 10.68 9.49
CA LYS A 202 -4.81 10.51 9.05
C LYS A 202 -5.77 11.56 9.64
N GLN A 203 -5.48 12.09 10.83
CA GLN A 203 -6.28 13.14 11.46
C GLN A 203 -6.00 14.52 10.83
N ALA A 204 -4.82 14.69 10.27
CA ALA A 204 -4.37 15.95 9.67
C ALA A 204 -4.61 16.04 8.15
N LEU A 205 -5.06 14.96 7.50
CA LEU A 205 -5.35 14.96 6.05
C LEU A 205 -6.25 16.12 5.58
N PRO A 206 -7.28 16.54 6.33
CA PRO A 206 -8.11 17.69 5.94
C PRO A 206 -7.33 18.99 5.78
N GLU A 207 -6.20 19.17 6.46
CA GLU A 207 -5.33 20.34 6.31
C GLU A 207 -4.67 20.43 4.91
N LEU A 208 -4.59 19.27 4.22
CA LEU A 208 -4.14 19.17 2.82
C LEU A 208 -5.30 19.10 1.82
N GLY A 209 -6.53 19.31 2.26
CA GLY A 209 -7.72 19.18 1.40
C GLY A 209 -8.10 17.74 1.06
N LEU A 210 -7.56 16.76 1.80
CA LEU A 210 -7.84 15.34 1.60
C LEU A 210 -8.96 14.87 2.53
N ASP A 211 -9.93 14.17 1.97
CA ASP A 211 -10.99 13.50 2.73
C ASP A 211 -10.62 12.04 3.00
N ARG A 212 -10.51 11.68 4.28
CA ARG A 212 -10.14 10.33 4.71
C ARG A 212 -11.13 9.26 4.25
N SER A 213 -12.43 9.56 4.31
CA SER A 213 -13.47 8.62 3.90
C SER A 213 -13.42 8.37 2.40
N ARG A 214 -13.13 9.42 1.63
CA ARG A 214 -12.91 9.31 0.18
C ARG A 214 -11.69 8.46 -0.14
N LEU A 215 -10.54 8.71 0.52
CA LEU A 215 -9.32 7.92 0.33
C LEU A 215 -9.58 6.43 0.60
N ARG A 216 -10.21 6.13 1.74
CA ARG A 216 -10.58 4.77 2.12
C ARG A 216 -11.55 4.15 1.10
N GLY A 217 -12.58 4.89 0.72
CA GLY A 217 -13.56 4.41 -0.27
C GLY A 217 -12.91 4.10 -1.62
N ARG A 218 -11.91 4.88 -2.05
CA ARG A 218 -11.14 4.62 -3.27
C ARG A 218 -10.31 3.36 -3.15
N ALA A 219 -9.58 3.19 -2.05
CA ALA A 219 -8.76 1.99 -1.81
C ALA A 219 -9.63 0.72 -1.79
N MET A 220 -10.76 0.74 -1.07
CA MET A 220 -11.67 -0.40 -1.02
C MET A 220 -12.31 -0.70 -2.38
N ARG A 221 -12.65 0.32 -3.17
CA ARG A 221 -13.16 0.13 -4.53
C ARG A 221 -12.13 -0.56 -5.42
N GLN A 222 -10.89 -0.09 -5.41
CA GLN A 222 -9.82 -0.68 -6.21
C GLN A 222 -9.58 -2.16 -5.85
N TYR A 223 -9.62 -2.47 -4.54
CA TYR A 223 -9.57 -3.84 -4.05
C TYR A 223 -10.72 -4.70 -4.61
N LEU A 224 -11.96 -4.20 -4.55
CA LEU A 224 -13.13 -4.92 -5.07
C LEU A 224 -13.08 -5.08 -6.60
N GLU A 225 -12.60 -4.08 -7.33
CA GLU A 225 -12.42 -4.15 -8.79
C GLU A 225 -11.37 -5.20 -9.17
N ALA A 226 -10.27 -5.32 -8.42
CA ALA A 226 -9.28 -6.37 -8.63
C ALA A 226 -9.85 -7.78 -8.37
N LEU A 227 -10.68 -7.94 -7.34
CA LEU A 227 -11.37 -9.21 -7.07
C LEU A 227 -12.39 -9.56 -8.15
N ASP A 228 -13.15 -8.59 -8.63
CA ASP A 228 -14.13 -8.78 -9.71
C ASP A 228 -13.44 -9.22 -11.02
N ALA A 229 -12.31 -8.59 -11.35
CA ALA A 229 -11.50 -8.99 -12.50
C ALA A 229 -11.01 -10.44 -12.45
N LEU A 230 -10.86 -11.00 -11.24
CA LEU A 230 -10.51 -12.40 -11.01
C LEU A 230 -11.74 -13.34 -10.89
N GLY A 231 -12.95 -12.80 -11.06
CA GLY A 231 -14.20 -13.57 -11.02
C GLY A 231 -14.67 -13.94 -9.61
N VAL A 232 -14.16 -13.29 -8.57
CA VAL A 232 -14.69 -13.45 -7.21
C VAL A 232 -16.09 -12.85 -7.15
N PRO A 233 -17.13 -13.62 -6.68
CA PRO A 233 -18.50 -13.11 -6.66
C PRO A 233 -18.63 -11.83 -5.82
N GLY A 234 -19.19 -10.76 -6.41
CA GLY A 234 -19.29 -9.44 -5.77
C GLY A 234 -20.06 -9.45 -4.44
N GLU A 235 -21.08 -10.31 -4.30
CA GLU A 235 -21.78 -10.49 -3.02
C GLU A 235 -20.88 -11.01 -1.91
N ARG A 236 -19.92 -11.91 -2.23
CA ARG A 236 -18.93 -12.41 -1.26
C ARG A 236 -17.95 -11.30 -0.87
N SER A 237 -17.30 -10.67 -1.85
CA SER A 237 -16.28 -9.65 -1.61
C SER A 237 -16.85 -8.43 -0.86
N LEU A 238 -18.09 -8.01 -1.15
CA LEU A 238 -18.78 -6.96 -0.42
C LEU A 238 -19.07 -7.37 1.05
N ALA A 239 -19.47 -8.62 1.28
CA ALA A 239 -19.68 -9.14 2.63
C ALA A 239 -18.37 -9.16 3.44
N TRP A 240 -17.22 -9.45 2.80
CA TRP A 240 -15.92 -9.40 3.47
C TRP A 240 -15.54 -7.97 3.87
N VAL A 241 -15.65 -7.01 2.95
CA VAL A 241 -15.35 -5.60 3.22
C VAL A 241 -16.27 -5.03 4.32
N ALA A 242 -17.54 -5.45 4.37
CA ALA A 242 -18.49 -5.01 5.40
C ALA A 242 -18.12 -5.50 6.83
N ARG A 243 -17.25 -6.49 6.96
CA ARG A 243 -16.76 -6.98 8.27
C ARG A 243 -15.54 -6.22 8.77
N LEU A 244 -14.90 -5.40 7.93
CA LEU A 244 -13.70 -4.66 8.32
C LEU A 244 -14.04 -3.54 9.32
N PRO A 245 -13.15 -3.24 10.27
CA PRO A 245 -13.31 -2.15 11.24
C PRO A 245 -13.03 -0.79 10.57
N ILE A 246 -14.01 -0.32 9.81
CA ILE A 246 -13.88 0.91 9.02
C ILE A 246 -15.00 1.90 9.32
#